data_807e282ddda9934939df58d7e0a06a90
#
_entry.id   807e282ddda9934939df58d7e0a06a90
#
_cell.length_a   1.000
_cell.length_b   1.000
_cell.length_c   1.000
_cell.angle_alpha   90.00
_cell.angle_beta   90.00
_cell.angle_gamma   90.00
#
_symmetry.space_group_name_H-M   'P 1'
#
loop_
_entity.id
_entity.type
_entity.pdbx_description
1 polymer ?
#
loop_
_entity_poly.entity_id
_entity_poly.type
_entity_poly.pdbx_seq_one_letter_code
_entity_poly.pdbx_strand_id
1 'polypeptide(L)'
;MNEKVCSLLKKVINDNYHNISLDSMHYDNEEFYYEFKCDDVISENDFSILEGNIKKLDSNVYFKLLRISGVYYQGNKNNEMITRIVGKSFKSFDELDKYEEFLNEAKLRDHRRIGQELDLFCFSDYVGAGLPLFTPRGTIIIDELKKEMERICKRYGFKKVSWSITCRYITL
;
A
#
# COMPACT_ATOMS: atom_id res chain seq x y z
N MET A 1 5.06 -1.73 22.46
CA MET A 1 3.85 -0.95 22.18
C MET A 1 3.02 -1.59 21.06
N ASN A 2 3.62 -2.04 19.97
CA ASN A 2 2.96 -2.77 18.88
C ASN A 2 2.12 -3.97 19.35
N GLU A 3 2.63 -4.78 20.28
CA GLU A 3 1.89 -5.90 20.88
C GLU A 3 0.57 -5.47 21.52
N LYS A 4 0.62 -4.40 22.35
CA LYS A 4 -0.57 -3.87 23.02
C LYS A 4 -1.63 -3.40 22.04
N VAL A 5 -1.22 -2.63 21.01
CA VAL A 5 -2.15 -2.14 19.99
C VAL A 5 -2.73 -3.29 19.15
N CYS A 6 -1.90 -4.27 18.79
CA CYS A 6 -2.35 -5.46 18.06
C CYS A 6 -3.39 -6.26 18.87
N SER A 7 -3.18 -6.41 20.18
CA SER A 7 -4.15 -7.08 21.07
C SER A 7 -5.47 -6.31 21.18
N LEU A 8 -5.42 -4.97 21.23
CA LEU A 8 -6.62 -4.13 21.19
C LEU A 8 -7.34 -4.22 19.85
N LEU A 9 -6.61 -4.23 18.74
CA LEU A 9 -7.18 -4.42 17.41
C LEU A 9 -7.89 -5.77 17.31
N LYS A 10 -7.27 -6.86 17.77
CA LYS A 10 -7.91 -8.18 17.82
C LYS A 10 -9.22 -8.12 18.60
N LYS A 11 -9.23 -7.48 19.78
CA LYS A 11 -10.44 -7.34 20.58
C LYS A 11 -11.53 -6.59 19.83
N VAL A 12 -11.21 -5.44 19.23
CA VAL A 12 -12.16 -4.63 18.46
C VAL A 12 -12.71 -5.41 17.26
N ILE A 13 -11.88 -6.17 16.56
CA ILE A 13 -12.32 -7.01 15.43
C ILE A 13 -13.28 -8.08 15.93
N ASN A 14 -12.96 -8.80 17.00
CA ASN A 14 -13.82 -9.83 17.57
C ASN A 14 -15.16 -9.29 18.08
N ASP A 15 -15.19 -8.04 18.58
CA ASP A 15 -16.41 -7.41 19.10
C ASP A 15 -17.33 -6.88 17.98
N ASN A 16 -16.80 -6.58 16.79
CA ASN A 16 -17.55 -5.91 15.73
C ASN A 16 -17.80 -6.78 14.49
N TYR A 17 -17.11 -7.89 14.31
CA TYR A 17 -17.21 -8.74 13.13
C TYR A 17 -17.49 -10.20 13.49
N HIS A 18 -18.06 -10.95 12.54
CA HIS A 18 -18.58 -12.29 12.78
C HIS A 18 -17.63 -13.39 12.27
N ASN A 19 -17.70 -14.55 12.92
CA ASN A 19 -17.01 -15.77 12.49
C ASN A 19 -15.49 -15.62 12.32
N ILE A 20 -14.85 -14.93 13.29
CA ILE A 20 -13.40 -14.76 13.28
C ILE A 20 -12.72 -16.11 13.53
N SER A 21 -11.81 -16.49 12.62
CA SER A 21 -11.04 -17.72 12.69
C SER A 21 -9.65 -17.55 12.07
N LEU A 22 -8.78 -18.54 12.21
CA LEU A 22 -7.42 -18.54 11.66
C LEU A 22 -6.64 -17.28 12.03
N ASP A 23 -6.83 -16.79 13.26
CA ASP A 23 -6.26 -15.54 13.69
C ASP A 23 -4.81 -15.69 14.19
N SER A 24 -3.98 -14.73 13.83
CA SER A 24 -2.61 -14.61 14.30
C SER A 24 -2.18 -13.16 14.45
N MET A 25 -1.33 -12.91 15.44
CA MET A 25 -0.77 -11.58 15.72
C MET A 25 0.74 -11.60 15.51
N HIS A 26 1.23 -10.62 14.80
CA HIS A 26 2.65 -10.44 14.54
C HIS A 26 3.04 -8.99 14.80
N TYR A 27 4.18 -8.79 15.44
CA TYR A 27 4.69 -7.46 15.74
C TYR A 27 6.22 -7.49 15.84
N ASP A 28 6.81 -6.43 15.36
CA ASP A 28 8.23 -6.15 15.52
C ASP A 28 8.45 -4.73 16.08
N ASN A 29 9.62 -4.15 15.89
CA ASN A 29 9.94 -2.80 16.37
C ASN A 29 9.32 -1.70 15.49
N GLU A 30 8.93 -1.99 14.26
CA GLU A 30 8.46 -1.01 13.28
C GLU A 30 6.95 -1.07 13.07
N GLU A 31 6.42 -2.27 12.81
CA GLU A 31 5.02 -2.48 12.46
C GLU A 31 4.41 -3.62 13.27
N PHE A 32 3.09 -3.64 13.33
CA PHE A 32 2.33 -4.81 13.76
C PHE A 32 1.35 -5.20 12.67
N TYR A 33 0.97 -6.47 12.59
CA TYR A 33 -0.13 -6.92 11.75
C TYR A 33 -0.94 -8.01 12.44
N TYR A 34 -2.23 -7.95 12.18
CA TYR A 34 -3.21 -8.93 12.63
C TYR A 34 -3.80 -9.61 11.40
N GLU A 35 -3.69 -10.92 11.38
CA GLU A 35 -4.22 -11.80 10.34
C GLU A 35 -5.41 -12.54 10.90
N PHE A 36 -6.47 -12.65 10.11
CA PHE A 36 -7.67 -13.38 10.48
C PHE A 36 -8.54 -13.66 9.26
N LYS A 37 -9.41 -14.65 9.39
CA LYS A 37 -10.51 -14.91 8.46
C LYS A 37 -11.79 -14.43 9.10
N CYS A 38 -12.63 -13.72 8.36
CA CYS A 38 -13.98 -13.33 8.73
C CYS A 38 -14.90 -13.42 7.52
N ASP A 39 -16.20 -13.45 7.76
CA ASP A 39 -17.21 -13.46 6.69
C ASP A 39 -17.52 -12.05 6.20
N ASP A 40 -17.18 -11.03 6.98
CA ASP A 40 -17.43 -9.63 6.66
C ASP A 40 -16.34 -9.06 5.77
N VAL A 41 -16.71 -8.15 4.86
CA VAL A 41 -15.75 -7.41 4.03
C VAL A 41 -15.27 -6.18 4.78
N ILE A 42 -14.00 -6.16 5.12
CA ILE A 42 -13.34 -5.03 5.78
C ILE A 42 -12.49 -4.28 4.76
N SER A 43 -12.61 -2.97 4.75
CA SER A 43 -11.88 -2.08 3.84
C SER A 43 -11.08 -1.02 4.60
N GLU A 44 -10.20 -0.28 3.89
CA GLU A 44 -9.49 0.85 4.49
C GLU A 44 -10.43 1.98 4.95
N ASN A 45 -11.65 2.05 4.43
CA ASN A 45 -12.65 3.02 4.87
C ASN A 45 -13.10 2.79 6.32
N ASP A 46 -12.98 1.55 6.81
CA ASP A 46 -13.38 1.18 8.17
C ASP A 46 -12.30 1.52 9.21
N PHE A 47 -11.09 1.91 8.76
CA PHE A 47 -9.97 2.22 9.66
C PHE A 47 -10.29 3.32 10.67
N SER A 48 -11.00 4.36 10.27
CA SER A 48 -11.39 5.45 11.17
C SER A 48 -12.29 4.97 12.32
N ILE A 49 -13.17 4.02 12.03
CA ILE A 49 -14.07 3.41 13.02
C ILE A 49 -13.28 2.48 13.94
N LEU A 50 -12.41 1.63 13.37
CA LEU A 50 -11.55 0.73 14.13
C LEU A 50 -10.59 1.49 15.05
N GLU A 51 -9.91 2.51 14.53
CA GLU A 51 -9.04 3.40 15.32
C GLU A 51 -9.81 4.09 16.44
N GLY A 52 -11.01 4.58 16.16
CA GLY A 52 -11.89 5.21 17.16
C GLY A 52 -12.30 4.23 18.26
N ASN A 53 -12.63 2.99 17.93
CA ASN A 53 -13.01 1.98 18.91
C ASN A 53 -11.81 1.52 19.77
N ILE A 54 -10.62 1.40 19.19
CA ILE A 54 -9.39 1.13 19.94
C ILE A 54 -9.08 2.25 20.92
N LYS A 55 -9.19 3.52 20.51
CA LYS A 55 -8.97 4.69 21.37
C LYS A 55 -9.99 4.79 22.52
N LYS A 56 -11.22 4.30 22.33
CA LYS A 56 -12.20 4.19 23.43
C LYS A 56 -11.82 3.15 24.47
N LEU A 57 -11.16 2.06 24.07
CA LEU A 57 -10.68 1.03 24.98
C LEU A 57 -9.43 1.47 25.73
N ASP A 58 -8.54 2.20 25.07
CA ASP A 58 -7.34 2.76 25.67
C ASP A 58 -6.94 4.06 24.96
N SER A 59 -7.13 5.17 25.67
CA SER A 59 -6.79 6.52 25.17
C SER A 59 -5.28 6.82 25.13
N ASN A 60 -4.46 6.00 25.78
CA ASN A 60 -3.02 6.22 25.89
C ASN A 60 -2.20 5.48 24.83
N VAL A 61 -2.84 5.03 23.75
CA VAL A 61 -2.16 4.39 22.62
C VAL A 61 -2.14 5.32 21.41
N TYR A 62 -0.95 5.48 20.86
CA TYR A 62 -0.72 6.26 19.65
C TYR A 62 -0.35 5.31 18.52
N PHE A 63 -1.20 5.21 17.50
CA PHE A 63 -1.03 4.25 16.42
C PHE A 63 -1.79 4.71 15.17
N LYS A 64 -1.42 4.12 14.03
CA LYS A 64 -2.10 4.28 12.76
C LYS A 64 -2.27 2.94 12.05
N LEU A 65 -3.47 2.67 11.54
CA LEU A 65 -3.69 1.58 10.59
C LEU A 65 -3.25 2.03 9.21
N LEU A 66 -2.48 1.20 8.51
CA LEU A 66 -1.78 1.61 7.29
C LEU A 66 -2.41 1.02 6.03
N ARG A 67 -2.68 -0.28 6.04
CA ARG A 67 -3.19 -1.00 4.88
C ARG A 67 -3.90 -2.28 5.27
N ILE A 68 -4.75 -2.73 4.38
CA ILE A 68 -5.40 -4.03 4.42
C ILE A 68 -5.00 -4.82 3.18
N SER A 69 -4.80 -6.12 3.31
CA SER A 69 -4.45 -6.99 2.20
C SER A 69 -4.95 -8.41 2.42
N GLY A 70 -5.28 -9.10 1.34
CA GLY A 70 -5.48 -10.54 1.36
C GLY A 70 -4.13 -11.25 1.33
N VAL A 71 -3.95 -12.24 2.20
CA VAL A 71 -2.76 -13.08 2.24
C VAL A 71 -3.17 -14.55 2.36
N TYR A 72 -2.31 -15.46 1.91
CA TYR A 72 -2.55 -16.90 2.14
C TYR A 72 -2.16 -17.27 3.56
N TYR A 73 -3.02 -18.02 4.25
CA TYR A 73 -2.73 -18.51 5.60
C TYR A 73 -1.38 -19.23 5.64
N GLN A 74 -0.53 -18.85 6.59
CA GLN A 74 0.86 -19.33 6.72
C GLN A 74 1.73 -19.15 5.47
N GLY A 75 1.39 -18.22 4.58
CA GLY A 75 2.14 -17.95 3.35
C GLY A 75 2.05 -19.01 2.27
N ASN A 76 1.24 -20.05 2.46
CA ASN A 76 1.09 -21.14 1.50
C ASN A 76 -0.09 -20.90 0.56
N LYS A 77 0.18 -20.82 -0.75
CA LYS A 77 -0.82 -20.59 -1.81
C LYS A 77 -1.94 -21.62 -1.89
N ASN A 78 -1.73 -22.79 -1.31
CA ASN A 78 -2.75 -23.87 -1.26
C ASN A 78 -3.72 -23.69 -0.08
N ASN A 79 -3.41 -22.80 0.85
CA ASN A 79 -4.26 -22.51 1.99
C ASN A 79 -5.26 -21.41 1.64
N GLU A 80 -6.25 -21.23 2.52
CA GLU A 80 -7.27 -20.21 2.38
C GLU A 80 -6.67 -18.79 2.42
N MET A 81 -7.31 -17.88 1.71
CA MET A 81 -6.99 -16.47 1.77
C MET A 81 -7.63 -15.86 3.02
N ILE A 82 -6.83 -15.13 3.78
CA ILE A 82 -7.21 -14.44 5.01
C ILE A 82 -6.91 -12.95 4.89
N THR A 83 -7.53 -12.16 5.75
CA THR A 83 -7.35 -10.71 5.80
C THR A 83 -6.18 -10.36 6.72
N ARG A 84 -5.30 -9.48 6.27
CA ARG A 84 -4.21 -8.90 7.06
C ARG A 84 -4.41 -7.40 7.18
N ILE A 85 -4.49 -6.89 8.40
CA ILE A 85 -4.46 -5.45 8.71
C ILE A 85 -3.08 -5.13 9.27
N VAL A 86 -2.42 -4.15 8.68
CA VAL A 86 -1.09 -3.68 9.10
C VAL A 86 -1.24 -2.31 9.73
N GLY A 87 -0.54 -2.10 10.83
CA GLY A 87 -0.49 -0.82 11.52
C GLY A 87 0.87 -0.58 12.17
N LYS A 88 1.05 0.66 12.63
CA LYS A 88 2.24 1.11 13.34
C LYS A 88 1.87 1.84 14.61
N SER A 89 2.59 1.59 15.70
CA SER A 89 2.42 2.33 16.94
C SER A 89 3.58 3.30 17.17
N PHE A 90 3.28 4.36 17.92
CA PHE A 90 4.20 5.46 18.21
C PHE A 90 4.34 5.65 19.72
N LYS A 91 5.45 6.24 20.16
CA LYS A 91 5.71 6.47 21.58
C LYS A 91 4.96 7.68 22.13
N SER A 92 4.66 8.66 21.27
CA SER A 92 3.98 9.89 21.64
C SER A 92 3.00 10.35 20.57
N PHE A 93 2.13 11.28 20.93
CA PHE A 93 1.24 11.95 20.00
C PHE A 93 2.01 12.73 18.92
N ASP A 94 3.10 13.40 19.32
CA ASP A 94 3.93 14.19 18.39
C ASP A 94 4.57 13.34 17.29
N GLU A 95 4.95 12.08 17.61
CA GLU A 95 5.48 11.15 16.60
C GLU A 95 4.38 10.69 15.63
N LEU A 96 3.18 10.45 16.14
CA LEU A 96 2.02 10.09 15.30
C LEU A 96 1.65 11.24 14.38
N ASP A 97 1.56 12.47 14.89
CA ASP A 97 1.20 13.67 14.13
C ASP A 97 2.18 13.92 12.98
N LYS A 98 3.49 13.90 13.26
CA LYS A 98 4.53 13.99 12.22
C LYS A 98 4.43 12.89 11.17
N TYR A 99 4.05 11.69 11.57
CA TYR A 99 3.88 10.60 10.64
C TYR A 99 2.63 10.79 9.77
N GLU A 100 1.54 11.30 10.33
CA GLU A 100 0.33 11.64 9.57
C GLU A 100 0.60 12.79 8.58
N GLU A 101 1.35 13.82 8.99
CA GLU A 101 1.82 14.88 8.09
C GLU A 101 2.64 14.31 6.93
N PHE A 102 3.61 13.44 7.23
CA PHE A 102 4.41 12.76 6.21
C PHE A 102 3.54 11.95 5.22
N LEU A 103 2.55 11.19 5.72
CA LEU A 103 1.62 10.45 4.85
C LEU A 103 0.78 11.38 3.97
N ASN A 104 0.33 12.50 4.51
CA ASN A 104 -0.42 13.49 3.76
C ASN A 104 0.43 14.14 2.66
N GLU A 105 1.68 14.51 2.97
CA GLU A 105 2.61 14.99 1.96
C GLU A 105 2.88 13.94 0.87
N ALA A 106 3.06 12.66 1.26
CA ALA A 106 3.26 11.59 0.30
C ALA A 106 2.06 11.43 -0.65
N LYS A 107 0.82 11.54 -0.13
CA LYS A 107 -0.40 11.56 -0.95
C LYS A 107 -0.44 12.76 -1.91
N LEU A 108 0.01 13.93 -1.46
CA LEU A 108 0.07 15.12 -2.32
C LEU A 108 1.07 14.96 -3.46
N ARG A 109 2.14 14.19 -3.26
CA ARG A 109 3.18 13.88 -4.26
C ARG A 109 2.90 12.61 -5.07
N ASP A 110 1.73 11.98 -4.92
CA ASP A 110 1.39 10.77 -5.68
C ASP A 110 1.37 11.08 -7.18
N HIS A 111 2.27 10.41 -7.91
CA HIS A 111 2.42 10.57 -9.36
C HIS A 111 1.14 10.25 -10.14
N ARG A 112 0.28 9.37 -9.63
CA ARG A 112 -0.99 9.02 -10.26
C ARG A 112 -1.94 10.20 -10.26
N ARG A 113 -2.01 10.93 -9.13
CA ARG A 113 -2.81 12.15 -9.01
C ARG A 113 -2.22 13.28 -9.83
N ILE A 114 -0.94 13.60 -9.60
CA ILE A 114 -0.24 14.68 -10.31
C ILE A 114 -0.23 14.43 -11.81
N GLY A 115 -0.03 13.19 -12.24
CA GLY A 115 -0.01 12.83 -13.64
C GLY A 115 -1.35 13.06 -14.36
N GLN A 116 -2.47 12.81 -13.68
CA GLN A 116 -3.79 13.12 -14.19
C GLN A 116 -4.08 14.62 -14.19
N GLU A 117 -3.78 15.32 -13.09
CA GLU A 117 -3.97 16.77 -12.97
C GLU A 117 -3.19 17.57 -14.04
N LEU A 118 -1.99 17.10 -14.39
CA LEU A 118 -1.12 17.72 -15.39
C LEU A 118 -1.31 17.16 -16.81
N ASP A 119 -2.26 16.25 -17.01
CA ASP A 119 -2.50 15.58 -18.27
C ASP A 119 -1.22 14.93 -18.85
N LEU A 120 -0.53 14.14 -18.05
CA LEU A 120 0.71 13.46 -18.45
C LEU A 120 0.48 12.08 -19.03
N PHE A 121 -0.57 11.40 -18.60
CA PHE A 121 -0.97 10.08 -19.10
C PHE A 121 -2.47 9.83 -18.90
N CYS A 122 -2.98 8.91 -19.68
CA CYS A 122 -4.35 8.41 -19.55
C CYS A 122 -4.37 6.88 -19.65
N PHE A 123 -5.49 6.29 -19.27
CA PHE A 123 -5.77 4.87 -19.48
C PHE A 123 -6.87 4.73 -20.53
N SER A 124 -6.82 3.66 -21.30
CA SER A 124 -7.82 3.37 -22.35
C SER A 124 -8.17 1.90 -22.35
N ASP A 125 -9.44 1.60 -22.56
CA ASP A 125 -9.94 0.23 -22.67
C ASP A 125 -9.39 -0.50 -23.92
N TYR A 126 -8.88 0.25 -24.91
CA TYR A 126 -8.23 -0.30 -26.10
C TYR A 126 -6.80 -0.81 -25.84
N VAL A 127 -6.24 -0.49 -24.69
CA VAL A 127 -4.89 -0.91 -24.27
C VAL A 127 -5.03 -1.79 -23.04
N GLY A 128 -4.22 -2.82 -22.93
CA GLY A 128 -4.32 -3.76 -21.80
C GLY A 128 -4.32 -3.08 -20.43
N ALA A 129 -5.00 -3.70 -19.47
CA ALA A 129 -5.13 -3.17 -18.11
C ALA A 129 -3.76 -2.87 -17.49
N GLY A 130 -3.65 -1.70 -16.87
CA GLY A 130 -2.42 -1.25 -16.21
C GLY A 130 -1.36 -0.65 -17.13
N LEU A 131 -1.63 -0.49 -18.45
CA LEU A 131 -0.73 0.14 -19.41
C LEU A 131 -1.14 1.61 -19.63
N PRO A 132 -0.37 2.59 -19.09
CA PRO A 132 -0.65 4.01 -19.32
C PRO A 132 -0.25 4.43 -20.74
N LEU A 133 -1.09 5.25 -21.34
CA LEU A 133 -0.78 5.97 -22.58
C LEU A 133 -0.27 7.37 -22.20
N PHE A 134 0.94 7.69 -22.60
CA PHE A 134 1.53 9.00 -22.31
C PHE A 134 1.06 10.02 -23.33
N THR A 135 0.58 11.16 -22.84
CA THR A 135 0.26 12.33 -23.66
C THR A 135 1.55 12.97 -24.21
N PRO A 136 1.46 13.93 -25.15
CA PRO A 136 2.65 14.66 -25.59
C PRO A 136 3.45 15.29 -24.45
N ARG A 137 2.77 15.83 -23.43
CA ARG A 137 3.43 16.40 -22.23
C ARG A 137 4.17 15.34 -21.42
N GLY A 138 3.53 14.19 -21.19
CA GLY A 138 4.14 13.06 -20.49
C GLY A 138 5.34 12.49 -21.24
N THR A 139 5.25 12.42 -22.56
CA THR A 139 6.35 11.94 -23.43
C THR A 139 7.59 12.83 -23.31
N ILE A 140 7.42 14.14 -23.29
CA ILE A 140 8.54 15.08 -23.10
C ILE A 140 9.27 14.81 -21.77
N ILE A 141 8.51 14.62 -20.67
CA ILE A 141 9.09 14.32 -19.35
C ILE A 141 9.85 13.00 -19.39
N ILE A 142 9.28 11.96 -20.00
CA ILE A 142 9.93 10.65 -20.13
C ILE A 142 11.24 10.76 -20.90
N ASP A 143 11.25 11.51 -21.99
CA ASP A 143 12.44 11.65 -22.82
C ASP A 143 13.54 12.44 -22.10
N GLU A 144 13.20 13.46 -21.33
CA GLU A 144 14.18 14.16 -20.50
C GLU A 144 14.74 13.27 -19.37
N LEU A 145 13.89 12.48 -18.72
CA LEU A 145 14.33 11.50 -17.72
C LEU A 145 15.24 10.43 -18.34
N LYS A 146 14.93 9.94 -19.54
CA LYS A 146 15.79 9.00 -20.27
C LYS A 146 17.15 9.60 -20.59
N LYS A 147 17.20 10.84 -21.09
CA LYS A 147 18.45 11.56 -21.37
C LYS A 147 19.32 11.70 -20.12
N GLU A 148 18.72 12.11 -18.99
CA GLU A 148 19.44 12.25 -17.75
C GLU A 148 19.94 10.90 -17.21
N MET A 149 19.12 9.86 -17.26
CA MET A 149 19.54 8.52 -16.91
C MET A 149 20.70 8.03 -17.76
N GLU A 150 20.66 8.24 -19.09
CA GLU A 150 21.76 7.89 -19.99
C GLU A 150 23.04 8.66 -19.65
N ARG A 151 22.92 9.94 -19.30
CA ARG A 151 24.04 10.79 -18.87
C ARG A 151 24.72 10.22 -17.61
N ILE A 152 23.90 9.86 -16.62
CA ILE A 152 24.39 9.26 -15.37
C ILE A 152 25.03 7.90 -15.65
N CYS A 153 24.36 7.03 -16.39
CA CYS A 153 24.88 5.71 -16.72
C CYS A 153 26.25 5.77 -17.43
N LYS A 154 26.40 6.67 -18.40
CA LYS A 154 27.71 6.90 -19.08
C LYS A 154 28.81 7.32 -18.10
N ARG A 155 28.49 8.19 -17.13
CA ARG A 155 29.44 8.64 -16.11
C ARG A 155 29.99 7.48 -15.27
N TYR A 156 29.16 6.48 -15.00
CA TYR A 156 29.53 5.28 -14.25
C TYR A 156 30.01 4.11 -15.12
N GLY A 157 30.22 4.34 -16.42
CA GLY A 157 30.75 3.34 -17.32
C GLY A 157 29.77 2.29 -17.84
N PHE A 158 28.46 2.46 -17.58
CA PHE A 158 27.43 1.58 -18.13
C PHE A 158 27.24 1.81 -19.62
N LYS A 159 27.04 0.70 -20.36
CA LYS A 159 26.74 0.74 -21.80
C LYS A 159 25.25 0.50 -22.02
N LYS A 160 24.66 1.31 -22.92
CA LYS A 160 23.27 1.10 -23.33
C LYS A 160 23.16 -0.17 -24.15
N VAL A 161 22.22 -1.05 -23.79
CA VAL A 161 21.83 -2.21 -24.56
C VAL A 161 20.36 -2.06 -24.96
N SER A 162 20.02 -2.55 -26.14
CA SER A 162 18.65 -2.59 -26.64
C SER A 162 18.29 -4.03 -26.97
N TRP A 163 17.13 -4.46 -26.52
CA TRP A 163 16.58 -5.75 -26.89
C TRP A 163 15.23 -5.53 -27.58
N SER A 164 14.92 -6.33 -28.57
CA SER A 164 13.61 -6.35 -29.18
C SER A 164 12.66 -7.18 -28.32
N ILE A 165 11.52 -6.60 -27.96
CA ILE A 165 10.40 -7.36 -27.42
C ILE A 165 9.77 -8.10 -28.57
N THR A 166 9.97 -9.41 -28.64
CA THR A 166 9.24 -10.25 -29.60
C THR A 166 7.82 -10.37 -29.09
N CYS A 167 6.88 -9.59 -29.64
CA CYS A 167 5.47 -9.83 -29.43
C CYS A 167 5.13 -11.20 -30.01
N ARG A 168 4.65 -12.13 -29.19
CA ARG A 168 3.96 -13.31 -29.70
C ARG A 168 2.69 -12.80 -30.38
N TYR A 169 2.60 -12.99 -31.68
CA TYR A 169 1.35 -12.78 -32.38
C TYR A 169 0.30 -13.71 -31.79
N ILE A 170 -0.71 -13.12 -31.15
CA ILE A 170 -1.94 -13.84 -30.90
C ILE A 170 -2.65 -13.84 -32.27
N THR A 171 -2.65 -14.99 -32.93
CA THR A 171 -3.53 -15.22 -34.06
C THR A 171 -4.97 -15.11 -33.57
N LEU A 172 -5.71 -14.15 -34.11
CA LEU A 172 -7.15 -14.00 -33.97
C LEU A 172 -7.87 -15.19 -34.58
#